data_79b35c3a89e94f262ccdd0ed9eadc252
#
_entry.id   79b35c3a89e94f262ccdd0ed9eadc252
#
_cell.length_a   1.000
_cell.length_b   1.000
_cell.length_c   1.000
_cell.angle_alpha   90.00
_cell.angle_beta   90.00
_cell.angle_gamma   90.00
#
_symmetry.space_group_name_H-M   'P 1'
#
loop_
_entity.id
_entity.type
_entity.pdbx_description
1 polymer ?
#
loop_
_entity_poly.entity_id
_entity_poly.type
_entity_poly.pdbx_seq_one_letter_code
_entity_poly.pdbx_strand_id
1 'polypeptide(L)' 'MSKTLDLHGIRHYDVDRFVENFILMNEPPLTIITGNSEFMRARVRNKCKQFEMVCEDWTDGEIKILKW' A
#
# COMPACT_ATOMS: atom_id res chain seq x y z
N MET A 1 -3.90 10.73 12.81
CA MET A 1 -2.65 9.98 12.70
C MET A 1 -2.71 9.05 11.49
N SER A 2 -1.64 9.00 10.73
CA SER A 2 -1.59 8.07 9.61
C SER A 2 -1.27 6.66 10.12
N LYS A 3 -1.83 5.68 9.46
CA LYS A 3 -1.56 4.27 9.73
C LYS A 3 -0.50 3.76 8.77
N THR A 4 0.19 2.73 9.19
CA THR A 4 1.26 2.13 8.39
C THR A 4 1.07 0.63 8.30
N LEU A 5 1.15 0.11 7.08
CA LEU A 5 1.16 -1.34 6.82
C LEU A 5 2.55 -1.72 6.32
N ASP A 6 3.21 -2.62 7.04
CA ASP A 6 4.53 -3.11 6.65
C ASP A 6 4.35 -4.46 5.96
N LEU A 7 4.69 -4.51 4.68
CA LEU A 7 4.57 -5.74 3.89
C LEU A 7 5.79 -6.65 4.03
N HIS A 8 6.75 -6.26 4.86
CA HIS A 8 7.95 -7.07 5.07
C HIS A 8 7.55 -8.45 5.62
N GLY A 9 8.00 -9.50 4.96
CA GLY A 9 7.67 -10.86 5.39
C GLY A 9 6.33 -11.38 4.93
N ILE A 10 5.52 -10.55 4.28
CA ILE A 10 4.23 -10.99 3.73
C ILE A 10 4.50 -11.72 2.41
N ARG A 11 3.86 -12.87 2.24
CA ARG A 11 4.00 -13.65 0.99
C ARG A 11 3.33 -12.93 -0.16
N HIS A 12 3.91 -13.06 -1.36
CA HIS A 12 3.41 -12.36 -2.53
C HIS A 12 1.92 -12.58 -2.79
N TYR A 13 1.44 -13.80 -2.64
CA TYR A 13 0.05 -14.08 -2.92
C TYR A 13 -0.91 -13.55 -1.85
N ASP A 14 -0.38 -13.10 -0.70
CA ASP A 14 -1.18 -12.51 0.36
C ASP A 14 -1.19 -10.98 0.30
N VAL A 15 -0.32 -10.38 -0.52
CA VAL A 15 -0.15 -8.92 -0.55
C VAL A 15 -1.46 -8.22 -0.89
N ASP A 16 -2.15 -8.67 -1.93
CA ASP A 16 -3.40 -8.03 -2.35
C ASP A 16 -4.42 -8.01 -1.23
N ARG A 17 -4.56 -9.12 -0.51
CA ARG A 17 -5.51 -9.23 0.58
C ARG A 17 -5.17 -8.29 1.73
N PHE A 18 -3.89 -8.25 2.12
CA PHE A 18 -3.47 -7.37 3.21
C PHE A 18 -3.63 -5.90 2.85
N VAL A 19 -3.27 -5.52 1.64
CA VAL A 19 -3.41 -4.14 1.20
C VAL A 19 -4.88 -3.75 1.12
N GLU A 20 -5.70 -4.61 0.55
CA GLU A 20 -7.13 -4.34 0.43
C GLU A 20 -7.78 -4.15 1.80
N ASN A 21 -7.52 -5.06 2.73
CA ASN A 21 -8.07 -4.94 4.08
C ASN A 21 -7.60 -3.67 4.76
N PHE A 22 -6.33 -3.34 4.60
CA PHE A 22 -5.77 -2.14 5.21
C PHE A 22 -6.45 -0.88 4.69
N ILE A 23 -6.66 -0.80 3.39
CA ILE A 23 -7.33 0.34 2.77
C ILE A 23 -8.79 0.45 3.23
N LEU A 24 -9.48 -0.68 3.28
CA LEU A 24 -10.90 -0.69 3.64
C LEU A 24 -11.14 -0.37 5.10
N MET A 25 -10.19 -0.67 5.97
CA MET A 25 -10.37 -0.51 7.41
C MET A 25 -9.76 0.75 7.99
N ASN A 26 -9.12 1.58 7.16
CA ASN A 26 -8.45 2.78 7.65
C ASN A 26 -8.69 3.95 6.70
N GLU A 27 -8.62 5.15 7.28
CA GLU A 27 -8.77 6.37 6.50
C GLU A 27 -7.42 6.92 6.06
N PRO A 28 -7.29 7.39 4.82
CA PRO A 28 -6.08 8.10 4.41
C PRO A 28 -5.85 9.35 5.26
N PRO A 29 -4.61 9.79 5.41
CA PRO A 29 -3.41 9.30 4.73
C PRO A 29 -2.89 8.01 5.33
N LEU A 30 -2.37 7.14 4.47
CA LEU A 30 -1.85 5.84 4.86
C LEU A 30 -0.45 5.67 4.28
N THR A 31 0.34 4.82 4.93
CA THR A 31 1.68 4.49 4.43
C THR A 31 1.78 2.98 4.29
N ILE A 32 2.32 2.53 3.17
CA ILE A 32 2.57 1.10 2.96
C ILE A 32 4.06 0.93 2.69
N ILE A 33 4.71 0.11 3.51
CA ILE A 33 6.12 -0.17 3.36
C ILE A 33 6.27 -1.40 2.46
N THR A 34 6.82 -1.18 1.27
CA THR A 34 6.99 -2.23 0.26
C THR A 34 8.42 -2.75 0.20
N GLY A 35 9.36 -2.04 0.82
CA GLY A 35 10.77 -2.32 0.61
C GLY A 35 11.16 -2.05 -0.84
N ASN A 36 12.24 -2.67 -1.28
CA ASN A 36 12.73 -2.49 -2.65
C ASN A 36 12.08 -3.44 -3.65
N SER A 37 10.98 -4.09 -3.27
CA SER A 37 10.32 -5.06 -4.13
C SER A 37 9.45 -4.36 -5.18
N GLU A 38 9.82 -4.49 -6.43
CA GLU A 38 9.00 -4.00 -7.54
C GLU A 38 7.65 -4.71 -7.58
N PHE A 39 7.64 -5.99 -7.24
CA PHE A 39 6.40 -6.76 -7.20
C PHE A 39 5.41 -6.13 -6.21
N MET A 40 5.86 -5.86 -5.00
CA MET A 40 4.99 -5.29 -3.98
C MET A 40 4.54 -3.89 -4.33
N ARG A 41 5.44 -3.07 -4.89
CA ARG A 41 5.07 -1.73 -5.35
C ARG A 41 3.98 -1.78 -6.40
N ALA A 42 4.15 -2.67 -7.39
CA ALA A 42 3.16 -2.80 -8.45
C ALA A 42 1.81 -3.24 -7.90
N ARG A 43 1.81 -4.15 -6.95
CA ARG A 43 0.56 -4.62 -6.33
C ARG A 43 -0.15 -3.51 -5.57
N VAL A 44 0.61 -2.73 -4.81
CA VAL A 44 0.03 -1.61 -4.06
C VAL A 44 -0.55 -0.57 -5.01
N ARG A 45 0.19 -0.21 -6.06
CA ARG A 45 -0.30 0.74 -7.05
C ARG A 45 -1.56 0.24 -7.75
N ASN A 46 -1.60 -1.05 -8.09
CA ASN A 46 -2.78 -1.63 -8.71
C ASN A 46 -4.00 -1.53 -7.79
N LYS A 47 -3.82 -1.79 -6.50
CA LYS A 47 -4.92 -1.67 -5.55
C LYS A 47 -5.40 -0.23 -5.42
N CYS A 48 -4.48 0.72 -5.36
CA CYS A 48 -4.84 2.13 -5.31
C CYS A 48 -5.63 2.53 -6.55
N LYS A 49 -5.19 2.08 -7.71
CA LYS A 49 -5.89 2.36 -8.96
C LYS A 49 -7.27 1.72 -8.97
N GLN A 50 -7.37 0.49 -8.50
CA GLN A 50 -8.62 -0.25 -8.45
C GLN A 50 -9.66 0.46 -7.56
N PHE A 51 -9.21 1.02 -6.46
CA PHE A 51 -10.09 1.74 -5.52
C PHE A 51 -10.13 3.24 -5.79
N GLU A 52 -9.54 3.68 -6.89
CA GLU A 52 -9.53 5.09 -7.31
C GLU A 52 -8.95 6.02 -6.24
N MET A 53 -7.90 5.56 -5.57
CA MET A 53 -7.22 6.34 -4.54
C MET A 53 -6.00 7.04 -5.12
N VAL A 54 -5.69 8.20 -4.57
CA VAL A 54 -4.48 8.93 -4.95
C VAL A 54 -3.31 8.42 -4.11
N CYS A 55 -2.28 7.94 -4.78
CA CYS A 55 -1.08 7.46 -4.10
C CYS A 55 0.17 7.95 -4.83
N GLU A 56 1.28 7.94 -4.12
CA GLU A 56 2.56 8.29 -4.72
C GLU A 56 3.70 7.54 -4.03
N ASP A 57 4.79 7.34 -4.77
CA ASP A 57 6.02 6.81 -4.18
C ASP A 57 6.61 7.89 -3.30
N TRP A 58 6.90 7.55 -2.06
CA TRP A 58 7.39 8.55 -1.11
C TRP A 58 8.90 8.48 -0.96
N THR A 59 9.38 7.44 -0.32
CA THR A 59 10.80 7.19 -0.20
C THR A 59 11.08 5.82 -0.79
N ASP A 60 12.37 5.47 -0.86
CA ASP A 60 12.70 4.11 -1.26
C ASP A 60 12.00 3.14 -0.33
N GLY A 61 11.13 2.32 -0.89
CA GLY A 61 10.44 1.30 -0.14
C GLY A 61 9.14 1.70 0.50
N GLU A 62 8.61 2.91 0.24
CA GLU A 62 7.32 3.34 0.79
C GLU A 62 6.41 3.90 -0.28
N ILE A 63 5.12 3.67 -0.10
CA ILE A 63 4.09 4.30 -0.92
C ILE A 63 3.11 4.98 0.02
N LYS A 64 2.80 6.24 -0.25
CA LYS A 64 1.81 6.99 0.52
C LYS A 64 0.48 6.99 -0.22
N ILE A 65 -0.58 6.68 0.51
CA ILE A 65 -1.93 6.82 -0.01
C ILE A 65 -2.49 8.09 0.60
N LEU A 66 -2.75 9.08 -0.25
CA LEU A 66 -3.03 10.43 0.20
C LEU A 66 -4.50 10.68 0.47
N LYS A 67 -5.37 10.14 -0.37
CA LYS A 67 -6.82 10.33 -0.24
C LYS A 67 -7.56 9.39 -1.19
N TRP A 68 -8.85 9.29 -0.97
CA TRP A 68 -9.76 8.60 -1.89
C TRP A 68 -9.87 9.33 -3.21
#